data_e4b403de79c3ac0ac7dd90afb1562ebd
#
_entry.id   e4b403de79c3ac0ac7dd90afb1562ebd
#
_cell.length_a   1.000
_cell.length_b   1.000
_cell.length_c   1.000
_cell.angle_alpha   90.00
_cell.angle_beta   90.00
_cell.angle_gamma   90.00
#
_symmetry.space_group_name_H-M   'P 1'
#
loop_
_entity.id
_entity.type
_entity.pdbx_description
1 polymer ?
#
loop_
_entity_poly.entity_id
_entity_poly.type
_entity_poly.pdbx_seq_one_letter_code
_entity_poly.pdbx_strand_id
1 'polypeptide(L)'
;MTKSVLAKKEKTKRKNEFQGRWRIIWMAQWDQEYVDEEVEGYFKFGTGGNGDFQFGYVQGSMDHRATVREGKPAIEFSWEGGDAADGTPLTGRGWGVLEGEELTGIIHIHLGDESEFTARKE
;
A
#
# COMPACT_ATOMS: atom_id res chain seq x y z
N MET A 1 -18.07 1.72 -29.35
CA MET A 1 -17.44 0.41 -29.16
C MET A 1 -15.97 0.52 -28.91
N THR A 2 -15.24 1.16 -29.83
CA THR A 2 -13.80 1.35 -29.72
C THR A 2 -13.39 2.13 -28.46
N LYS A 3 -14.14 3.18 -28.11
CA LYS A 3 -13.88 3.99 -26.90
C LYS A 3 -14.01 3.16 -25.63
N SER A 4 -14.98 2.26 -25.58
CA SER A 4 -15.20 1.40 -24.43
C SER A 4 -14.03 0.45 -24.18
N VAL A 5 -13.47 -0.11 -25.25
CA VAL A 5 -12.32 -1.01 -25.20
C VAL A 5 -11.08 -0.25 -24.75
N LEU A 6 -10.86 0.94 -25.29
CA LEU A 6 -9.74 1.79 -24.90
C LEU A 6 -9.80 2.19 -23.43
N ALA A 7 -10.98 2.57 -22.95
CA ALA A 7 -11.18 2.93 -21.55
C ALA A 7 -10.85 1.77 -20.61
N LYS A 8 -11.23 0.56 -20.97
CA LYS A 8 -10.89 -0.64 -20.18
C LYS A 8 -9.40 -0.90 -20.16
N LYS A 9 -8.73 -0.75 -21.28
CA LYS A 9 -7.28 -0.91 -21.37
C LYS A 9 -6.56 0.11 -20.51
N GLU A 10 -6.99 1.36 -20.52
CA GLU A 10 -6.41 2.41 -19.70
C GLU A 10 -6.57 2.12 -18.21
N LYS A 11 -7.75 1.67 -17.78
CA LYS A 11 -8.00 1.28 -16.39
C LYS A 11 -7.10 0.12 -15.97
N THR A 12 -6.94 -0.86 -16.83
CA THR A 12 -6.06 -2.00 -16.58
C THR A 12 -4.61 -1.54 -16.45
N LYS A 13 -4.19 -0.63 -17.32
CA LYS A 13 -2.85 -0.04 -17.31
C LYS A 13 -2.59 0.71 -16.00
N ARG A 14 -3.57 1.48 -15.50
CA ARG A 14 -3.44 2.20 -14.23
C ARG A 14 -3.30 1.24 -13.06
N LYS A 15 -4.05 0.14 -13.05
CA LYS A 15 -3.89 -0.91 -12.03
C LYS A 15 -2.49 -1.48 -12.07
N ASN A 16 -1.93 -1.66 -13.27
CA ASN A 16 -0.59 -2.19 -13.45
C ASN A 16 0.49 -1.24 -12.91
N GLU A 17 0.23 0.05 -12.84
CA GLU A 17 1.18 1.01 -12.26
C GLU A 17 1.49 0.69 -10.80
N PHE A 18 0.51 0.22 -10.05
CA PHE A 18 0.68 -0.11 -8.64
C PHE A 18 1.04 -1.56 -8.43
N GLN A 19 0.73 -2.42 -9.37
CA GLN A 19 0.94 -3.85 -9.23
C GLN A 19 2.42 -4.16 -9.01
N GLY A 20 2.69 -5.02 -8.04
CA GLY A 20 4.03 -5.46 -7.70
C GLY A 20 4.42 -5.08 -6.29
N ARG A 21 5.71 -5.21 -6.03
CA ARG A 21 6.25 -4.99 -4.70
C ARG A 21 6.88 -3.60 -4.59
N TRP A 22 6.57 -2.94 -3.46
CA TRP A 22 7.07 -1.61 -3.13
C TRP A 22 7.81 -1.70 -1.82
N ARG A 23 9.09 -1.39 -1.82
CA ARG A 23 9.88 -1.38 -0.60
C ARG A 23 9.58 -0.12 0.21
N ILE A 24 9.27 -0.29 1.50
CA ILE A 24 9.06 0.85 2.41
C ILE A 24 10.44 1.36 2.80
N ILE A 25 10.74 2.59 2.39
CA ILE A 25 12.04 3.19 2.65
C ILE A 25 12.01 4.21 3.79
N TRP A 26 10.83 4.55 4.26
CA TRP A 26 10.67 5.50 5.36
C TRP A 26 9.24 5.44 5.92
N MET A 27 9.13 5.56 7.24
CA MET A 27 7.86 5.75 7.96
C MET A 27 8.06 6.79 9.05
N ALA A 28 7.04 7.63 9.25
CA ALA A 28 7.14 8.71 10.23
C ALA A 28 7.14 8.23 11.68
N GLN A 29 6.37 7.18 11.99
CA GLN A 29 6.17 6.71 13.36
C GLN A 29 7.16 5.65 13.82
N TRP A 30 7.86 5.01 12.90
CA TRP A 30 8.79 3.93 13.23
C TRP A 30 10.10 4.14 12.49
N ASP A 31 11.22 3.83 13.17
CA ASP A 31 12.51 3.91 12.51
C ASP A 31 12.70 2.75 11.53
N GLN A 32 13.64 2.90 10.62
CA GLN A 32 13.86 1.92 9.56
C GLN A 32 14.31 0.57 10.10
N GLU A 33 15.04 0.56 11.21
CA GLU A 33 15.47 -0.68 11.85
C GLU A 33 14.25 -1.52 12.26
N TYR A 34 13.24 -0.89 12.85
CA TYR A 34 12.00 -1.59 13.19
C TYR A 34 11.25 -2.02 11.95
N VAL A 35 11.12 -1.13 10.96
CA VAL A 35 10.39 -1.43 9.72
C VAL A 35 10.93 -2.69 9.05
N ASP A 36 12.23 -2.87 9.06
CA ASP A 36 12.93 -3.99 8.41
C ASP A 36 13.29 -5.14 9.38
N GLU A 37 12.73 -5.14 10.58
CA GLU A 37 13.12 -6.08 11.65
C GLU A 37 12.98 -7.55 11.26
N GLU A 38 11.83 -7.92 10.72
CA GLU A 38 11.53 -9.30 10.34
C GLU A 38 11.86 -9.57 8.87
N VAL A 39 11.40 -8.70 8.00
CA VAL A 39 11.66 -8.72 6.56
C VAL A 39 11.82 -7.27 6.12
N GLU A 40 12.38 -7.04 4.96
CA GLU A 40 12.35 -5.69 4.40
C GLU A 40 10.91 -5.22 4.30
N GLY A 41 10.60 -4.08 4.90
CA GLY A 41 9.24 -3.55 4.90
C GLY A 41 8.73 -3.35 3.49
N TYR A 42 7.49 -3.74 3.22
CA TYR A 42 6.95 -3.71 1.87
C TYR A 42 5.43 -3.57 1.84
N PHE A 43 4.96 -3.05 0.70
CA PHE A 43 3.58 -3.21 0.24
C PHE A 43 3.64 -4.01 -1.04
N LYS A 44 2.78 -5.00 -1.19
CA LYS A 44 2.67 -5.76 -2.42
C LYS A 44 1.23 -5.69 -2.91
N PHE A 45 1.04 -5.10 -4.08
CA PHE A 45 -0.27 -4.98 -4.70
C PHE A 45 -0.38 -6.03 -5.80
N GLY A 46 -1.33 -6.94 -5.63
CA GLY A 46 -1.56 -8.00 -6.60
C GLY A 46 -2.58 -7.59 -7.64
N THR A 47 -2.86 -8.51 -8.55
CA THR A 47 -3.94 -8.37 -9.52
C THR A 47 -5.28 -8.60 -8.82
N GLY A 48 -6.37 -8.06 -9.35
CA GLY A 48 -7.69 -8.32 -8.82
C GLY A 48 -8.03 -7.63 -7.50
N GLY A 49 -7.24 -6.65 -7.08
CA GLY A 49 -7.56 -5.85 -5.90
C GLY A 49 -7.02 -6.38 -4.58
N ASN A 50 -6.29 -7.48 -4.59
CA ASN A 50 -5.72 -8.07 -3.38
C ASN A 50 -4.27 -7.63 -3.20
N GLY A 51 -3.79 -7.69 -1.97
CA GLY A 51 -2.39 -7.42 -1.67
C GLY A 51 -2.07 -7.74 -0.24
N ASP A 52 -0.82 -7.52 0.12
CA ASP A 52 -0.37 -7.70 1.49
C ASP A 52 0.79 -6.76 1.79
N PHE A 53 1.05 -6.56 3.07
CA PHE A 53 2.18 -5.75 3.51
C PHE A 53 2.74 -6.28 4.82
N GLN A 54 3.95 -5.86 5.10
CA GLN A 54 4.53 -6.05 6.41
C GLN A 54 5.53 -4.93 6.68
N PHE A 55 5.48 -4.40 7.89
CA PHE A 55 6.54 -3.55 8.43
C PHE A 55 6.70 -3.90 9.91
N GLY A 56 7.93 -4.21 10.31
CA GLY A 56 8.17 -4.74 11.64
C GLY A 56 7.38 -6.03 11.85
N TYR A 57 6.62 -6.08 12.92
CA TYR A 57 5.74 -7.21 13.23
C TYR A 57 4.31 -7.02 12.77
N VAL A 58 4.00 -5.87 12.16
CA VAL A 58 2.65 -5.58 11.66
C VAL A 58 2.50 -6.17 10.26
N GLN A 59 1.50 -7.01 10.09
CA GLN A 59 1.18 -7.67 8.83
C GLN A 59 -0.27 -7.42 8.47
N GLY A 60 -0.56 -7.28 7.19
CA GLY A 60 -1.93 -7.10 6.75
C GLY A 60 -2.18 -7.62 5.34
N SER A 61 -3.42 -8.04 5.13
CA SER A 61 -3.97 -8.33 3.81
C SER A 61 -4.78 -7.12 3.38
N MET A 62 -4.63 -6.71 2.14
CA MET A 62 -5.25 -5.49 1.62
C MET A 62 -6.33 -5.79 0.61
N ASP A 63 -7.38 -4.96 0.63
CA ASP A 63 -8.33 -4.78 -0.44
C ASP A 63 -8.09 -3.39 -0.98
N HIS A 64 -7.60 -3.28 -2.21
CA HIS A 64 -7.18 -2.01 -2.77
C HIS A 64 -7.87 -1.68 -4.08
N ARG A 65 -7.88 -0.39 -4.40
CA ARG A 65 -8.38 0.10 -5.68
C ARG A 65 -7.61 1.35 -6.10
N ALA A 66 -7.47 1.49 -7.41
CA ALA A 66 -6.85 2.69 -7.98
C ALA A 66 -7.84 3.84 -7.94
N THR A 67 -7.34 5.05 -7.71
CA THR A 67 -8.12 6.27 -7.67
C THR A 67 -7.25 7.43 -8.15
N VAL A 68 -7.71 8.64 -7.96
CA VAL A 68 -6.97 9.86 -8.28
C VAL A 68 -7.01 10.75 -7.05
N ARG A 69 -5.89 11.36 -6.72
CA ARG A 69 -5.78 12.26 -5.60
C ARG A 69 -4.97 13.49 -6.05
N GLU A 70 -5.59 14.64 -6.00
CA GLU A 70 -4.98 15.89 -6.46
C GLU A 70 -4.39 15.79 -7.87
N GLY A 71 -5.14 15.14 -8.77
CA GLY A 71 -4.76 14.98 -10.16
C GLY A 71 -3.70 13.90 -10.43
N LYS A 72 -3.25 13.18 -9.41
CA LYS A 72 -2.22 12.15 -9.53
C LYS A 72 -2.81 10.76 -9.35
N PRO A 73 -2.23 9.74 -10.02
CA PRO A 73 -2.63 8.36 -9.75
C PRO A 73 -2.42 8.03 -8.28
N ALA A 74 -3.42 7.41 -7.68
CA ALA A 74 -3.38 7.05 -6.26
C ALA A 74 -3.98 5.67 -6.06
N ILE A 75 -3.68 5.08 -4.92
CA ILE A 75 -4.25 3.82 -4.50
C ILE A 75 -4.80 4.01 -3.10
N GLU A 76 -5.98 3.44 -2.85
CA GLU A 76 -6.54 3.42 -1.51
C GLU A 76 -6.82 1.97 -1.14
N PHE A 77 -6.74 1.68 0.15
CA PHE A 77 -6.93 0.30 0.62
C PHE A 77 -7.46 0.26 2.04
N SER A 78 -8.20 -0.81 2.31
CA SER A 78 -8.48 -1.26 3.67
C SER A 78 -7.63 -2.50 3.91
N TRP A 79 -7.41 -2.84 5.17
CA TRP A 79 -6.60 -4.01 5.49
C TRP A 79 -7.00 -4.62 6.81
N GLU A 80 -6.69 -5.90 6.93
CA GLU A 80 -6.83 -6.63 8.18
C GLU A 80 -5.62 -7.54 8.36
N GLY A 81 -5.24 -7.76 9.59
CA GLY A 81 -4.08 -8.59 9.91
C GLY A 81 -3.82 -8.58 11.40
N GLY A 82 -2.58 -8.35 11.78
CA GLY A 82 -2.24 -8.37 13.20
C GLY A 82 -0.81 -7.98 13.45
N ASP A 83 -0.48 -7.93 14.74
CA ASP A 83 0.87 -7.73 15.24
C ASP A 83 1.42 -9.10 15.66
N ALA A 84 2.42 -9.60 14.96
CA ALA A 84 2.97 -10.92 15.21
C ALA A 84 3.76 -11.00 16.53
N ALA A 85 4.15 -9.86 17.09
CA ALA A 85 4.87 -9.85 18.37
C ALA A 85 4.00 -10.32 19.54
N ASP A 86 2.71 -9.99 19.52
CA ASP A 86 1.80 -10.34 20.62
C ASP A 86 0.50 -11.02 20.16
N GLY A 87 0.32 -11.18 18.85
CA GLY A 87 -0.88 -11.80 18.29
C GLY A 87 -2.12 -10.92 18.25
N THR A 88 -1.98 -9.62 18.53
CA THR A 88 -3.12 -8.70 18.52
C THR A 88 -3.69 -8.55 17.11
N PRO A 89 -5.01 -8.80 16.90
CA PRO A 89 -5.63 -8.53 15.61
C PRO A 89 -5.70 -7.03 15.36
N LEU A 90 -5.40 -6.63 14.13
CA LEU A 90 -5.43 -5.22 13.71
C LEU A 90 -6.20 -5.08 12.40
N THR A 91 -6.83 -3.94 12.24
CA THR A 91 -7.46 -3.54 10.98
C THR A 91 -7.13 -2.09 10.70
N GLY A 92 -7.35 -1.66 9.48
CA GLY A 92 -7.13 -0.26 9.16
C GLY A 92 -7.36 0.07 7.70
N ARG A 93 -6.82 1.20 7.31
CA ARG A 93 -6.91 1.70 5.94
C ARG A 93 -5.65 2.47 5.59
N GLY A 94 -5.54 2.85 4.36
CA GLY A 94 -4.42 3.67 3.92
C GLY A 94 -4.62 4.14 2.49
N TRP A 95 -3.71 4.98 2.05
CA TRP A 95 -3.69 5.46 0.68
C TRP A 95 -2.27 5.88 0.33
N GLY A 96 -1.99 5.91 -0.96
CA GLY A 96 -0.70 6.40 -1.45
C GLY A 96 -0.87 7.08 -2.80
N VAL A 97 -0.01 8.03 -3.08
CA VAL A 97 0.03 8.78 -4.33
C VAL A 97 1.30 8.42 -5.06
N LEU A 98 1.17 8.14 -6.34
CA LEU A 98 2.31 7.77 -7.19
C LEU A 98 2.96 9.01 -7.76
N GLU A 99 4.26 9.16 -7.52
CA GLU A 99 5.09 10.19 -8.13
C GLU A 99 6.37 9.53 -8.65
N GLY A 100 6.42 9.30 -9.97
CA GLY A 100 7.53 8.57 -10.54
C GLY A 100 7.55 7.13 -10.06
N GLU A 101 8.63 6.72 -9.41
CA GLU A 101 8.78 5.38 -8.86
C GLU A 101 8.56 5.33 -7.35
N GLU A 102 8.05 6.43 -6.77
CA GLU A 102 7.77 6.49 -5.34
C GLU A 102 6.29 6.57 -5.06
N LEU A 103 5.89 5.86 -4.03
CA LEU A 103 4.54 5.86 -3.49
C LEU A 103 4.61 6.49 -2.11
N THR A 104 3.94 7.63 -1.92
CA THR A 104 3.90 8.32 -0.64
C THR A 104 2.47 8.42 -0.16
N GLY A 105 2.26 8.21 1.12
CA GLY A 105 0.91 8.25 1.66
C GLY A 105 0.88 8.04 3.15
N ILE A 106 -0.25 7.52 3.62
CA ILE A 106 -0.50 7.31 5.04
C ILE A 106 -1.09 5.92 5.23
N ILE A 107 -0.62 5.21 6.25
CA ILE A 107 -1.27 4.00 6.73
C ILE A 107 -1.89 4.29 8.10
N HIS A 108 -3.10 3.81 8.31
CA HIS A 108 -3.88 4.08 9.50
C HIS A 108 -4.31 2.76 10.15
N ILE A 109 -3.98 2.61 11.42
CA ILE A 109 -4.43 1.46 12.23
C ILE A 109 -5.71 1.90 12.94
N HIS A 110 -6.77 1.12 12.79
CA HIS A 110 -8.08 1.44 13.37
C HIS A 110 -7.96 1.63 14.88
N LEU A 111 -8.38 2.79 15.37
CA LEU A 111 -8.28 3.19 16.78
C LEU A 111 -6.84 3.19 17.32
N GLY A 112 -5.87 3.28 16.44
CA GLY A 112 -4.46 3.25 16.81
C GLY A 112 -3.64 4.29 16.07
N ASP A 113 -2.38 3.95 15.83
CA ASP A 113 -1.42 4.86 15.20
C ASP A 113 -1.75 5.13 13.73
N GLU A 114 -1.23 6.25 13.27
CA GLU A 114 -1.27 6.65 11.88
C GLU A 114 0.14 7.08 11.50
N SER A 115 0.63 6.66 10.34
CA SER A 115 1.98 6.99 9.90
C SER A 115 2.03 7.33 8.43
N GLU A 116 2.73 8.40 8.11
CA GLU A 116 3.16 8.65 6.74
C GLU A 116 4.19 7.59 6.35
N PHE A 117 4.25 7.30 5.06
CA PHE A 117 5.26 6.39 4.52
C PHE A 117 5.74 6.85 3.16
N THR A 118 6.93 6.40 2.79
CA THR A 118 7.45 6.47 1.43
C THR A 118 7.91 5.06 1.04
N ALA A 119 7.46 4.61 -0.11
CA ALA A 119 7.85 3.30 -0.65
C ALA A 119 8.33 3.46 -2.08
N ARG A 120 9.25 2.60 -2.48
CA ARG A 120 9.85 2.65 -3.81
C ARG A 120 9.59 1.36 -4.56
N LYS A 121 9.25 1.49 -5.82
CA LYS A 121 9.01 0.34 -6.70
C LYS A 121 10.26 -0.52 -6.80
N GLU A 122 10.09 -1.81 -6.61
CA GLU A 122 11.16 -2.79 -6.80
C GLU A 122 11.20 -3.36 -8.22
#